data_d4597729bcb02fe6a03afd620f686092
#
_entry.id   d4597729bcb02fe6a03afd620f686092
#
_cell.length_a   1.000
_cell.length_b   1.000
_cell.length_c   1.000
_cell.angle_alpha   90.00
_cell.angle_beta   90.00
_cell.angle_gamma   90.00
#
_symmetry.space_group_name_H-M   'P 1'
#
loop_
_entity.id
_entity.type
_entity.pdbx_description
1 polymer ?
#
loop_
_entity_poly.entity_id
_entity_poly.type
_entity_poly.pdbx_seq_one_letter_code
_entity_poly.pdbx_strand_id
1 'polypeptide(L)'
;MFSYPANDEDTYLSWYKDSFSSVFVATNPFIKIPDFPLNSQGEWMPDEVNTIAKQRGVETGVTCREISELCGFSSIAHVNRALRLTGSKRIVNDLACSSDTEKMLGVCKDQHLFVPDEGYYSPLVQIALARFLKQLGHDEVIVADQFGTSPRQMRSEEFLLPEDFVPPEIYTLDKSAYLSIYTDYHYFLVCQSERSISVANPMDYFEGFFADENTNDLWGVGSLGDNLNGN
;
A
#
# COMPACT_ATOMS: atom_id res chain seq x y z
N MET A 1 16.71 2.94 -14.17
CA MET A 1 16.15 2.64 -12.84
C MET A 1 14.86 3.43 -12.75
N PHE A 2 13.78 2.83 -12.30
CA PHE A 2 12.54 3.56 -12.06
C PHE A 2 12.63 4.25 -10.70
N SER A 3 11.85 5.27 -10.47
CA SER A 3 11.76 5.95 -9.18
C SER A 3 10.33 6.42 -8.95
N TYR A 4 9.95 6.62 -7.72
CA TYR A 4 8.69 7.24 -7.36
C TYR A 4 8.65 8.70 -7.87
N PRO A 5 7.47 9.25 -8.24
CA PRO A 5 7.35 10.65 -8.66
C PRO A 5 7.94 11.61 -7.63
N ALA A 6 8.75 12.55 -8.10
CA ALA A 6 9.44 13.49 -7.23
C ALA A 6 8.58 14.71 -6.84
N ASN A 7 7.48 14.94 -7.55
CA ASN A 7 6.59 16.08 -7.37
C ASN A 7 5.15 15.63 -7.16
N ASP A 8 4.49 16.24 -6.18
CA ASP A 8 3.07 16.02 -5.87
C ASP A 8 2.13 16.43 -7.02
N GLU A 9 2.62 17.22 -7.99
CA GLU A 9 1.88 17.68 -9.16
C GLU A 9 1.87 16.67 -10.32
N ASP A 10 2.85 15.74 -10.35
CA ASP A 10 2.92 14.73 -11.40
C ASP A 10 1.89 13.62 -11.18
N THR A 11 1.10 13.31 -12.21
CA THR A 11 0.21 12.15 -12.14
C THR A 11 1.00 10.87 -12.39
N TYR A 12 0.57 9.77 -11.78
CA TYR A 12 1.26 8.49 -11.91
C TYR A 12 1.38 8.02 -13.36
N LEU A 13 0.30 8.14 -14.14
CA LEU A 13 0.35 7.77 -15.55
C LEU A 13 1.33 8.65 -16.34
N SER A 14 1.35 9.95 -16.08
CA SER A 14 2.27 10.89 -16.75
C SER A 14 3.73 10.57 -16.43
N TRP A 15 4.02 10.22 -15.19
CA TRP A 15 5.38 9.87 -14.75
C TRP A 15 5.92 8.59 -15.38
N TYR A 16 5.07 7.54 -15.46
CA TYR A 16 5.49 6.22 -15.91
C TYR A 16 5.20 5.92 -17.40
N LYS A 17 4.58 6.84 -18.15
CA LYS A 17 4.08 6.65 -19.54
C LYS A 17 5.09 6.09 -20.53
N ASP A 18 6.37 6.43 -20.38
CA ASP A 18 7.42 5.98 -21.31
C ASP A 18 7.88 4.53 -21.02
N SER A 19 7.46 3.95 -19.92
CA SER A 19 7.90 2.64 -19.47
C SER A 19 6.75 1.65 -19.26
N PHE A 20 5.60 2.13 -18.82
CA PHE A 20 4.43 1.31 -18.48
C PHE A 20 3.16 1.90 -19.07
N SER A 21 2.24 1.02 -19.44
CA SER A 21 0.93 1.40 -20.00
C SER A 21 -0.14 1.59 -18.92
N SER A 22 0.12 1.13 -17.69
CA SER A 22 -0.80 1.28 -16.57
C SER A 22 -0.08 1.42 -15.24
N VAL A 23 -0.77 2.06 -14.32
CA VAL A 23 -0.42 2.12 -12.91
C VAL A 23 -1.66 1.72 -12.10
N PHE A 24 -1.50 0.76 -11.22
CA PHE A 24 -2.53 0.37 -10.26
C PHE A 24 -2.11 0.85 -8.87
N VAL A 25 -2.99 1.58 -8.20
CA VAL A 25 -2.79 2.03 -6.82
C VAL A 25 -3.37 0.96 -5.92
N ALA A 26 -2.50 0.28 -5.21
CA ALA A 26 -2.84 -0.83 -4.32
C ALA A 26 -2.74 -0.43 -2.86
N THR A 27 -3.71 -0.79 -2.04
CA THR A 27 -3.74 -0.47 -0.60
C THR A 27 -3.17 -1.61 0.23
N ASN A 28 -2.50 -1.28 1.34
CA ASN A 28 -2.15 -2.24 2.37
C ASN A 28 -3.37 -2.55 3.24
N PRO A 29 -3.69 -3.83 3.51
CA PRO A 29 -4.74 -4.20 4.44
C PRO A 29 -4.35 -3.94 5.89
N PHE A 30 -5.33 -3.70 6.73
CA PHE A 30 -5.21 -3.74 8.19
C PHE A 30 -5.11 -5.20 8.65
N ILE A 31 -4.49 -5.45 9.80
CA ILE A 31 -4.27 -6.80 10.32
C ILE A 31 -5.10 -7.00 11.60
N LYS A 32 -5.88 -8.08 11.62
CA LYS A 32 -6.72 -8.46 12.77
C LYS A 32 -6.14 -9.67 13.50
N ILE A 33 -5.65 -9.45 14.71
CA ILE A 33 -5.15 -10.52 15.60
C ILE A 33 -5.82 -10.34 16.97
N PRO A 34 -7.02 -10.92 17.20
CA PRO A 34 -7.82 -10.65 18.39
C PRO A 34 -7.12 -10.97 19.73
N ASP A 35 -6.25 -11.99 19.73
CA ASP A 35 -5.56 -12.47 20.92
C ASP A 35 -4.26 -11.73 21.21
N PHE A 36 -3.87 -10.77 20.36
CA PHE A 36 -2.67 -9.98 20.53
C PHE A 36 -3.00 -8.61 21.14
N PRO A 37 -2.31 -8.18 22.22
CA PRO A 37 -2.58 -6.89 22.84
C PRO A 37 -2.28 -5.74 21.88
N LEU A 38 -3.22 -4.82 21.72
CA LEU A 38 -2.95 -3.57 21.03
C LEU A 38 -2.08 -2.69 21.92
N ASN A 39 -0.92 -2.33 21.42
CA ASN A 39 -0.07 -1.31 22.01
C ASN A 39 -0.70 0.08 21.82
N SER A 40 0.01 1.14 22.16
CA SER A 40 -0.48 2.50 21.95
C SER A 40 -0.84 2.78 20.47
N GLN A 41 -1.86 3.58 20.25
CA GLN A 41 -2.32 3.96 18.91
C GLN A 41 -1.22 4.69 18.14
N GLY A 42 -0.95 4.27 16.91
CA GLY A 42 0.01 4.92 16.01
C GLY A 42 1.45 4.44 16.16
N GLU A 43 1.71 3.39 16.92
CA GLU A 43 3.01 2.69 16.92
C GLU A 43 3.10 1.71 15.74
N TRP A 44 4.34 1.41 15.35
CA TRP A 44 4.65 0.40 14.34
C TRP A 44 4.05 -0.96 14.70
N MET A 45 3.65 -1.71 13.68
CA MET A 45 3.15 -3.06 13.87
C MET A 45 4.25 -3.94 14.47
N PRO A 46 4.02 -4.62 15.61
CA PRO A 46 5.02 -5.52 16.18
C PRO A 46 5.43 -6.64 15.24
N ASP A 47 6.71 -7.04 15.25
CA ASP A 47 7.23 -8.11 14.40
C ASP A 47 6.50 -9.44 14.60
N GLU A 48 6.03 -9.70 15.82
CA GLU A 48 5.23 -10.87 16.15
C GLU A 48 3.89 -10.86 15.41
N VAL A 49 3.26 -9.69 15.25
CA VAL A 49 2.02 -9.53 14.48
C VAL A 49 2.26 -9.82 13.01
N ASN A 50 3.38 -9.32 12.44
CA ASN A 50 3.79 -9.62 11.08
C ASN A 50 3.97 -11.14 10.87
N THR A 51 4.67 -11.80 11.79
CA THR A 51 4.89 -13.25 11.75
C THR A 51 3.58 -14.03 11.82
N ILE A 52 2.69 -13.69 12.76
CA ILE A 52 1.39 -14.34 12.91
C ILE A 52 0.53 -14.13 11.67
N ALA A 53 0.50 -12.91 11.11
CA ALA A 53 -0.27 -12.60 9.93
C ALA A 53 0.21 -13.40 8.70
N LYS A 54 1.54 -13.54 8.50
CA LYS A 54 2.09 -14.39 7.44
C LYS A 54 1.70 -15.87 7.63
N GLN A 55 1.72 -16.38 8.85
CA GLN A 55 1.37 -17.77 9.15
C GLN A 55 -0.13 -18.06 8.97
N ARG A 56 -1.00 -17.17 9.42
CA ARG A 56 -2.47 -17.32 9.33
C ARG A 56 -3.00 -16.95 7.94
N GLY A 57 -2.30 -16.04 7.25
CA GLY A 57 -2.67 -15.63 5.90
C GLY A 57 -3.86 -14.67 5.83
N VAL A 58 -4.55 -14.70 4.69
CA VAL A 58 -5.59 -13.72 4.31
C VAL A 58 -6.74 -13.56 5.32
N GLU A 59 -7.01 -14.56 6.15
CA GLU A 59 -8.07 -14.49 7.16
C GLU A 59 -7.81 -13.44 8.26
N THR A 60 -6.57 -12.95 8.36
CA THR A 60 -6.20 -11.86 9.27
C THR A 60 -6.32 -10.48 8.63
N GLY A 61 -6.57 -10.40 7.35
CA GLY A 61 -6.65 -9.14 6.60
C GLY A 61 -8.03 -8.48 6.72
N VAL A 62 -8.03 -7.16 6.88
CA VAL A 62 -9.21 -6.31 6.75
C VAL A 62 -8.91 -5.24 5.73
N THR A 63 -9.70 -5.17 4.67
CA THR A 63 -9.49 -4.27 3.54
C THR A 63 -9.75 -2.81 3.90
N CYS A 64 -9.20 -1.87 3.13
CA CYS A 64 -9.53 -0.46 3.28
C CYS A 64 -11.01 -0.18 3.01
N ARG A 65 -11.67 -0.98 2.17
CA ARG A 65 -13.12 -0.89 1.93
C ARG A 65 -13.90 -1.25 3.18
N GLU A 66 -13.57 -2.36 3.85
CA GLU A 66 -14.21 -2.75 5.10
C GLU A 66 -13.97 -1.72 6.21
N ILE A 67 -12.77 -1.14 6.29
CA ILE A 67 -12.48 -0.04 7.22
C ILE A 67 -13.34 1.19 6.87
N SER A 68 -13.47 1.53 5.59
CA SER A 68 -14.34 2.62 5.15
C SER A 68 -15.79 2.41 5.61
N GLU A 69 -16.31 1.20 5.47
CA GLU A 69 -17.66 0.83 5.92
C GLU A 69 -17.80 0.91 7.45
N LEU A 70 -16.86 0.34 8.20
CA LEU A 70 -16.84 0.36 9.66
C LEU A 70 -16.76 1.80 10.21
N CYS A 71 -16.01 2.66 9.54
CA CYS A 71 -15.91 4.07 9.89
C CYS A 71 -17.09 4.91 9.37
N GLY A 72 -17.96 4.38 8.51
CA GLY A 72 -18.98 5.17 7.81
C GLY A 72 -18.36 6.25 6.94
N PHE A 73 -17.23 5.97 6.31
CA PHE A 73 -16.59 6.82 5.31
C PHE A 73 -17.23 6.57 3.94
N SER A 74 -17.13 7.55 3.03
CA SER A 74 -17.74 7.42 1.70
C SER A 74 -16.91 6.59 0.73
N SER A 75 -15.62 6.38 1.00
CA SER A 75 -14.70 5.69 0.11
C SER A 75 -13.36 5.35 0.78
N ILE A 76 -12.54 4.52 0.11
CA ILE A 76 -11.16 4.23 0.53
C ILE A 76 -10.26 5.48 0.52
N ALA A 77 -10.63 6.54 -0.19
CA ALA A 77 -9.92 7.81 -0.17
C ALA A 77 -9.95 8.47 1.21
N HIS A 78 -11.05 8.34 1.96
CA HIS A 78 -11.12 8.78 3.36
C HIS A 78 -10.16 7.97 4.25
N VAL A 79 -10.06 6.66 4.02
CA VAL A 79 -9.10 5.81 4.75
C VAL A 79 -7.68 6.26 4.45
N ASN A 80 -7.33 6.51 3.17
CA ASN A 80 -6.01 7.03 2.80
C ASN A 80 -5.72 8.37 3.51
N ARG A 81 -6.69 9.31 3.53
CA ARG A 81 -6.53 10.58 4.24
C ARG A 81 -6.30 10.39 5.74
N ALA A 82 -7.06 9.51 6.37
CA ALA A 82 -6.93 9.22 7.79
C ALA A 82 -5.57 8.58 8.13
N LEU A 83 -5.09 7.66 7.28
CA LEU A 83 -3.79 7.00 7.43
C LEU A 83 -2.63 7.99 7.36
N ARG A 84 -2.71 9.03 6.53
CA ARG A 84 -1.64 10.03 6.39
C ARG A 84 -1.31 10.83 7.66
N LEU A 85 -2.15 10.78 8.67
CA LEU A 85 -1.89 11.40 9.97
C LEU A 85 -1.42 10.40 11.03
N THR A 86 -1.27 9.11 10.70
CA THR A 86 -0.82 8.09 11.66
C THR A 86 0.70 7.95 11.73
N GLY A 87 1.41 8.07 10.62
CA GLY A 87 2.86 7.91 10.51
C GLY A 87 3.63 9.23 10.52
N SER A 88 4.34 9.50 9.45
CA SER A 88 5.14 10.73 9.26
C SER A 88 4.32 12.02 9.27
N LYS A 89 2.99 11.91 9.22
CA LYS A 89 2.02 13.03 9.17
C LYS A 89 2.24 13.97 7.99
N ARG A 90 2.71 13.41 6.89
CA ARG A 90 2.93 14.15 5.64
C ARG A 90 1.65 14.34 4.86
N ILE A 91 0.84 15.28 5.32
CA ILE A 91 -0.31 15.80 4.59
C ILE A 91 -0.30 17.32 4.69
N VAL A 92 -0.67 17.98 3.61
CA VAL A 92 -0.80 19.46 3.62
C VAL A 92 -1.89 19.82 4.61
N ASN A 93 -1.63 20.81 5.48
CA ASN A 93 -2.52 21.16 6.59
C ASN A 93 -3.99 21.37 6.16
N ASP A 94 -4.23 21.95 4.99
CA ASP A 94 -5.56 22.20 4.46
C ASP A 94 -6.34 20.93 4.05
N LEU A 95 -5.63 19.81 3.87
CA LEU A 95 -6.19 18.50 3.53
C LEU A 95 -6.24 17.55 4.73
N ALA A 96 -5.58 17.92 5.84
CA ALA A 96 -5.54 17.11 7.05
C ALA A 96 -6.92 17.10 7.73
N CYS A 97 -7.35 15.91 8.17
CA CYS A 97 -8.62 15.74 8.89
C CYS A 97 -8.40 14.86 10.12
N SER A 98 -8.09 15.48 11.26
CA SER A 98 -7.83 14.77 12.51
C SER A 98 -9.02 13.94 12.98
N SER A 99 -10.25 14.40 12.75
CA SER A 99 -11.46 13.66 13.13
C SER A 99 -11.61 12.34 12.36
N ASP A 100 -11.18 12.26 11.10
CA ASP A 100 -11.19 11.02 10.35
C ASP A 100 -10.18 10.04 10.93
N THR A 101 -8.98 10.53 11.26
CA THR A 101 -7.93 9.71 11.87
C THR A 101 -8.36 9.20 13.25
N GLU A 102 -8.91 10.07 14.12
CA GLU A 102 -9.42 9.68 15.43
C GLU A 102 -10.53 8.63 15.31
N LYS A 103 -11.46 8.81 14.37
CA LYS A 103 -12.54 7.87 14.12
C LYS A 103 -12.01 6.52 13.67
N MET A 104 -11.09 6.49 12.71
CA MET A 104 -10.47 5.28 12.20
C MET A 104 -9.69 4.54 13.30
N LEU A 105 -8.87 5.24 14.07
CA LEU A 105 -8.11 4.65 15.16
C LEU A 105 -9.01 4.13 16.29
N GLY A 106 -10.15 4.80 16.55
CA GLY A 106 -11.19 4.32 17.45
C GLY A 106 -11.75 2.96 17.01
N VAL A 107 -12.11 2.85 15.72
CA VAL A 107 -12.58 1.58 15.12
C VAL A 107 -11.49 0.51 15.19
N CYS A 108 -10.25 0.86 14.87
CA CYS A 108 -9.12 -0.08 14.96
C CYS A 108 -8.98 -0.64 16.38
N LYS A 109 -9.05 0.23 17.38
CA LYS A 109 -8.99 -0.17 18.79
C LYS A 109 -10.14 -1.12 19.19
N ASP A 110 -11.36 -0.77 18.83
CA ASP A 110 -12.56 -1.54 19.20
C ASP A 110 -12.61 -2.92 18.50
N GLN A 111 -12.04 -3.02 17.30
CA GLN A 111 -12.03 -4.23 16.48
C GLN A 111 -10.73 -5.04 16.58
N HIS A 112 -9.76 -4.63 17.42
CA HIS A 112 -8.42 -5.23 17.52
C HIS A 112 -7.68 -5.29 16.18
N LEU A 113 -7.61 -4.14 15.49
CA LEU A 113 -6.95 -3.99 14.20
C LEU A 113 -5.62 -3.24 14.35
N PHE A 114 -4.59 -3.77 13.72
CA PHE A 114 -3.33 -3.07 13.52
C PHE A 114 -3.38 -2.28 12.21
N VAL A 115 -2.99 -1.02 12.30
CA VAL A 115 -2.85 -0.14 11.14
C VAL A 115 -1.65 -0.61 10.31
N PRO A 116 -1.72 -0.63 8.96
CA PRO A 116 -0.55 -0.96 8.14
C PRO A 116 0.57 0.05 8.37
N ASP A 117 1.81 -0.44 8.39
CA ASP A 117 2.98 0.42 8.51
C ASP A 117 3.20 1.27 7.26
N GLU A 118 3.65 2.51 7.49
CA GLU A 118 4.00 3.45 6.44
C GLU A 118 5.32 3.03 5.77
N GLY A 119 5.36 3.06 4.44
CA GLY A 119 6.56 2.71 3.67
C GLY A 119 6.87 1.21 3.57
N TYR A 120 6.00 0.34 4.07
CA TYR A 120 6.22 -1.10 4.08
C TYR A 120 5.07 -1.87 3.41
N TYR A 121 5.41 -2.93 2.69
CA TYR A 121 4.42 -3.90 2.25
C TYR A 121 3.93 -4.69 3.47
N SER A 122 2.63 -4.69 3.72
CA SER A 122 2.07 -5.50 4.81
C SER A 122 2.36 -6.99 4.60
N PRO A 123 2.40 -7.82 5.66
CA PRO A 123 2.70 -9.25 5.54
C PRO A 123 1.78 -9.97 4.56
N LEU A 124 0.51 -9.57 4.46
CA LEU A 124 -0.44 -10.17 3.52
C LEU A 124 -0.19 -9.73 2.07
N VAL A 125 0.24 -8.47 1.88
CA VAL A 125 0.68 -7.99 0.57
C VAL A 125 1.92 -8.74 0.11
N GLN A 126 2.89 -9.03 1.00
CA GLN A 126 4.09 -9.79 0.65
C GLN A 126 3.72 -11.20 0.12
N ILE A 127 2.73 -11.86 0.72
CA ILE A 127 2.20 -13.14 0.22
C ILE A 127 1.56 -12.96 -1.17
N ALA A 128 0.77 -11.91 -1.35
CA ALA A 128 0.12 -11.62 -2.63
C ALA A 128 1.15 -11.25 -3.72
N LEU A 129 2.20 -10.51 -3.37
CA LEU A 129 3.33 -10.17 -4.27
C LEU A 129 4.03 -11.43 -4.79
N ALA A 130 4.34 -12.39 -3.91
CA ALA A 130 4.96 -13.65 -4.33
C ALA A 130 4.09 -14.40 -5.36
N ARG A 131 2.77 -14.45 -5.12
CA ARG A 131 1.81 -15.09 -6.04
C ARG A 131 1.68 -14.32 -7.36
N PHE A 132 1.61 -13.01 -7.30
CA PHE A 132 1.53 -12.12 -8.46
C PHE A 132 2.75 -12.27 -9.36
N LEU A 133 3.97 -12.19 -8.79
CA LEU A 133 5.22 -12.34 -9.53
C LEU A 133 5.35 -13.74 -10.15
N LYS A 134 4.96 -14.77 -9.42
CA LYS A 134 4.91 -16.14 -9.94
C LYS A 134 3.96 -16.28 -11.13
N GLN A 135 2.77 -15.66 -11.07
CA GLN A 135 1.81 -15.66 -12.18
C GLN A 135 2.38 -14.93 -13.41
N LEU A 136 3.13 -13.85 -13.21
CA LEU A 136 3.88 -13.17 -14.27
C LEU A 136 5.03 -14.01 -14.85
N GLY A 137 5.40 -15.13 -14.22
CA GLY A 137 6.49 -15.99 -14.64
C GLY A 137 7.86 -15.57 -14.11
N HIS A 138 7.91 -14.78 -13.04
CA HIS A 138 9.15 -14.27 -12.45
C HIS A 138 9.42 -14.90 -11.07
N ASP A 139 10.25 -15.96 -11.04
CA ASP A 139 10.73 -16.54 -9.78
C ASP A 139 11.82 -15.69 -9.13
N GLU A 140 12.50 -14.84 -9.91
CA GLU A 140 13.52 -13.90 -9.47
C GLU A 140 13.18 -12.48 -9.92
N VAL A 141 13.44 -11.53 -9.04
CA VAL A 141 13.23 -10.10 -9.27
C VAL A 141 14.45 -9.30 -8.80
N ILE A 142 14.54 -8.05 -9.23
CA ILE A 142 15.47 -7.10 -8.62
C ILE A 142 14.68 -6.33 -7.57
N VAL A 143 15.26 -6.21 -6.37
CA VAL A 143 14.76 -5.37 -5.29
C VAL A 143 15.77 -4.29 -4.95
N ALA A 144 15.30 -3.14 -4.48
CA ALA A 144 16.17 -2.05 -4.07
C ALA A 144 15.56 -1.26 -2.90
N ASP A 145 16.38 -0.45 -2.25
CA ASP A 145 15.89 0.57 -1.32
C ASP A 145 15.11 1.67 -2.07
N GLN A 146 14.41 2.51 -1.33
CA GLN A 146 13.61 3.62 -1.89
C GLN A 146 14.39 4.63 -2.74
N PHE A 147 15.73 4.61 -2.67
CA PHE A 147 16.61 5.47 -3.48
C PHE A 147 17.20 4.72 -4.67
N GLY A 148 16.92 3.43 -4.78
CA GLY A 148 17.49 2.56 -5.81
C GLY A 148 19.00 2.38 -5.70
N THR A 149 19.60 2.65 -4.53
CA THR A 149 21.06 2.69 -4.37
C THR A 149 21.70 1.34 -4.12
N SER A 150 20.92 0.34 -3.72
CA SER A 150 21.41 -1.00 -3.34
C SER A 150 20.60 -2.10 -4.05
N PRO A 151 20.58 -2.14 -5.39
CA PRO A 151 19.83 -3.16 -6.10
C PRO A 151 20.46 -4.55 -5.89
N ARG A 152 19.60 -5.54 -5.61
CA ARG A 152 20.02 -6.95 -5.50
C ARG A 152 18.96 -7.88 -6.09
N GLN A 153 19.38 -9.04 -6.52
CA GLN A 153 18.47 -10.10 -6.89
C GLN A 153 17.87 -10.75 -5.66
N MET A 154 16.59 -11.11 -5.73
CA MET A 154 15.84 -11.77 -4.67
C MET A 154 14.85 -12.75 -5.32
N ARG A 155 14.67 -13.93 -4.71
CA ARG A 155 13.64 -14.86 -5.17
C ARG A 155 12.28 -14.44 -4.63
N SER A 156 11.25 -14.51 -5.44
CA SER A 156 9.89 -14.14 -5.05
C SER A 156 9.36 -14.98 -3.87
N GLU A 157 9.83 -16.23 -3.73
CA GLU A 157 9.48 -17.09 -2.60
C GLU A 157 10.03 -16.60 -1.23
N GLU A 158 11.11 -15.81 -1.23
CA GLU A 158 11.68 -15.22 -0.01
C GLU A 158 10.70 -14.22 0.63
N PHE A 159 9.76 -13.65 -0.15
CA PHE A 159 8.71 -12.77 0.38
C PHE A 159 7.75 -13.49 1.35
N LEU A 160 7.72 -14.81 1.31
CA LEU A 160 6.90 -15.64 2.20
C LEU A 160 7.56 -15.91 3.56
N LEU A 161 8.86 -15.66 3.67
CA LEU A 161 9.60 -15.92 4.91
C LEU A 161 9.17 -14.93 6.00
N PRO A 162 8.89 -15.40 7.22
CA PRO A 162 8.38 -14.55 8.30
C PRO A 162 9.30 -13.40 8.69
N GLU A 163 10.60 -13.66 8.61
CA GLU A 163 11.66 -12.75 9.11
C GLU A 163 12.22 -11.84 8.01
N ASP A 164 11.84 -12.07 6.74
CA ASP A 164 12.37 -11.30 5.64
C ASP A 164 11.55 -10.05 5.36
N PHE A 165 12.25 -8.94 5.28
CA PHE A 165 11.74 -7.66 4.84
C PHE A 165 11.78 -7.58 3.31
N VAL A 166 10.64 -7.28 2.70
CA VAL A 166 10.56 -7.02 1.26
C VAL A 166 10.92 -5.56 1.00
N PRO A 167 12.01 -5.29 0.26
CA PRO A 167 12.41 -3.92 -0.05
C PRO A 167 11.33 -3.15 -0.81
N PRO A 168 11.27 -1.81 -0.66
CA PRO A 168 10.18 -0.99 -1.21
C PRO A 168 10.13 -0.96 -2.74
N GLU A 169 11.25 -1.17 -3.42
CA GLU A 169 11.34 -1.18 -4.87
C GLU A 169 11.52 -2.60 -5.39
N ILE A 170 10.64 -3.03 -6.29
CA ILE A 170 10.66 -4.36 -6.91
C ILE A 170 10.47 -4.21 -8.40
N TYR A 171 11.32 -4.80 -9.23
CA TYR A 171 11.13 -4.84 -10.67
C TYR A 171 11.51 -6.18 -11.28
N THR A 172 10.75 -6.59 -12.27
CA THR A 172 11.00 -7.83 -13.00
C THR A 172 12.26 -7.68 -13.86
N LEU A 173 12.97 -8.78 -14.09
CA LEU A 173 14.22 -8.78 -14.86
C LEU A 173 14.03 -8.26 -16.29
N ASP A 174 12.87 -8.52 -16.90
CA ASP A 174 12.49 -8.03 -18.23
C ASP A 174 11.85 -6.64 -18.21
N LYS A 175 11.72 -6.01 -17.04
CA LYS A 175 11.11 -4.69 -16.83
C LYS A 175 9.64 -4.59 -17.26
N SER A 176 8.93 -5.71 -17.32
CA SER A 176 7.50 -5.74 -17.66
C SER A 176 6.59 -5.30 -16.53
N ALA A 177 7.09 -5.34 -15.28
CA ALA A 177 6.41 -4.84 -14.09
C ALA A 177 7.39 -4.16 -13.13
N TYR A 178 6.89 -3.15 -12.43
CA TYR A 178 7.56 -2.41 -11.37
C TYR A 178 6.57 -2.16 -10.24
N LEU A 179 7.01 -2.42 -9.02
CA LEU A 179 6.21 -2.20 -7.82
C LEU A 179 7.00 -1.32 -6.86
N SER A 180 6.34 -0.33 -6.29
CA SER A 180 7.01 0.62 -5.40
C SER A 180 6.08 1.09 -4.29
N ILE A 181 6.60 1.09 -3.06
CA ILE A 181 5.96 1.75 -1.93
C ILE A 181 6.86 2.88 -1.46
N TYR A 182 6.30 4.09 -1.39
CA TYR A 182 7.04 5.25 -0.91
C TYR A 182 7.03 5.30 0.62
N THR A 183 8.12 5.79 1.18
CA THR A 183 8.39 5.75 2.62
C THR A 183 7.33 6.40 3.50
N ASP A 184 6.56 7.35 2.95
CA ASP A 184 5.57 8.15 3.68
C ASP A 184 4.11 7.70 3.37
N TYR A 185 3.91 6.55 2.70
CA TYR A 185 2.58 6.12 2.26
C TYR A 185 2.23 4.71 2.73
N HIS A 186 0.91 4.50 2.92
CA HIS A 186 0.31 3.21 3.30
C HIS A 186 -0.23 2.42 2.10
N TYR A 187 0.07 2.88 0.88
CA TYR A 187 -0.30 2.24 -0.38
C TYR A 187 0.94 2.12 -1.27
N PHE A 188 0.84 1.30 -2.29
CA PHE A 188 1.92 1.08 -3.23
C PHE A 188 1.41 1.11 -4.67
N LEU A 189 2.34 1.27 -5.60
CA LEU A 189 2.05 1.30 -7.03
C LEU A 189 2.46 -0.03 -7.67
N VAL A 190 1.61 -0.51 -8.59
CA VAL A 190 1.92 -1.63 -9.48
C VAL A 190 1.87 -1.10 -10.90
N CYS A 191 3.05 -0.88 -11.48
CA CYS A 191 3.21 -0.40 -12.85
C CYS A 191 3.42 -1.58 -13.78
N GLN A 192 2.64 -1.67 -14.85
CA GLN A 192 2.68 -2.80 -15.77
C GLN A 192 2.64 -2.39 -17.24
N SER A 193 3.27 -3.22 -18.07
CA SER A 193 3.05 -3.19 -19.52
C SER A 193 1.67 -3.79 -19.84
N GLU A 194 1.09 -3.45 -20.98
CA GLU A 194 -0.18 -4.03 -21.44
C GLU A 194 -0.15 -5.57 -21.49
N ARG A 195 0.99 -6.12 -21.92
CA ARG A 195 1.20 -7.57 -21.96
C ARG A 195 1.19 -8.19 -20.56
N SER A 196 1.84 -7.58 -19.57
CA SER A 196 1.90 -8.14 -18.23
C SER A 196 0.55 -8.09 -17.51
N ILE A 197 -0.28 -7.05 -17.75
CA ILE A 197 -1.66 -7.00 -17.23
C ILE A 197 -2.49 -8.19 -17.74
N SER A 198 -2.34 -8.56 -19.01
CA SER A 198 -3.08 -9.69 -19.58
C SER A 198 -2.68 -11.05 -18.98
N VAL A 199 -1.48 -11.15 -18.38
CA VAL A 199 -0.98 -12.35 -17.71
C VAL A 199 -1.40 -12.38 -16.24
N ALA A 200 -1.28 -11.25 -15.54
CA ALA A 200 -1.67 -11.11 -14.14
C ALA A 200 -2.27 -9.72 -13.92
N ASN A 201 -3.60 -9.68 -13.76
CA ASN A 201 -4.29 -8.45 -13.42
C ASN A 201 -4.09 -8.14 -11.92
N PRO A 202 -3.59 -6.97 -11.53
CA PRO A 202 -3.34 -6.64 -10.12
C PRO A 202 -4.62 -6.67 -9.27
N MET A 203 -5.80 -6.43 -9.85
CA MET A 203 -7.08 -6.52 -9.14
C MET A 203 -7.39 -7.92 -8.61
N ASP A 204 -6.77 -8.97 -9.15
CA ASP A 204 -6.97 -10.34 -8.67
C ASP A 204 -6.14 -10.65 -7.41
N TYR A 205 -5.20 -9.77 -7.06
CA TYR A 205 -4.23 -9.96 -5.98
C TYR A 205 -4.31 -8.90 -4.89
N PHE A 206 -4.67 -7.66 -5.26
CA PHE A 206 -4.62 -6.50 -4.39
C PHE A 206 -5.92 -5.73 -4.40
N GLU A 207 -6.30 -5.16 -3.28
CA GLU A 207 -7.32 -4.14 -3.23
C GLU A 207 -6.75 -2.83 -3.79
N GLY A 208 -7.53 -2.12 -4.62
CA GLY A 208 -7.09 -0.85 -5.18
C GLY A 208 -7.89 -0.47 -6.42
N PHE A 209 -7.26 0.35 -7.26
CA PHE A 209 -7.86 0.85 -8.51
C PHE A 209 -6.78 1.22 -9.53
N PHE A 210 -7.13 1.19 -10.82
CA PHE A 210 -6.26 1.71 -11.85
C PHE A 210 -6.24 3.23 -11.82
N ALA A 211 -5.04 3.81 -11.85
CA ALA A 211 -4.86 5.25 -11.95
C ALA A 211 -5.43 5.78 -13.27
N ASP A 212 -6.05 6.92 -13.22
CA ASP A 212 -6.44 7.74 -14.35
C ASP A 212 -5.46 8.91 -14.58
N GLU A 213 -5.75 9.76 -15.55
CA GLU A 213 -4.93 10.90 -15.91
C GLU A 213 -4.79 11.97 -14.83
N ASN A 214 -5.64 11.93 -13.78
CA ASN A 214 -5.63 12.88 -12.67
C ASN A 214 -5.10 12.27 -11.37
N THR A 215 -4.81 10.97 -11.36
CA THR A 215 -4.37 10.27 -10.14
C THR A 215 -2.91 10.62 -9.82
N ASN A 216 -2.72 11.28 -8.69
CA ASN A 216 -1.41 11.61 -8.12
C ASN A 216 -1.32 11.09 -6.67
N ASP A 217 -0.31 11.49 -5.92
CA ASP A 217 -0.09 11.05 -4.54
C ASP A 217 -1.19 11.50 -3.57
N LEU A 218 -1.90 12.59 -3.89
CA LEU A 218 -3.06 13.08 -3.13
C LEU A 218 -4.38 12.45 -3.56
N TRP A 219 -4.34 11.29 -4.23
CA TRP A 219 -5.53 10.63 -4.75
C TRP A 219 -6.65 10.55 -3.72
N GLY A 220 -7.84 11.02 -4.11
CA GLY A 220 -9.04 11.07 -3.28
C GLY A 220 -8.99 12.06 -2.10
N VAL A 221 -7.82 12.57 -1.71
CA VAL A 221 -7.70 13.52 -0.60
C VAL A 221 -8.23 14.90 -1.01
N GLY A 222 -7.83 15.40 -2.18
CA GLY A 222 -8.28 16.68 -2.71
C GLY A 222 -9.80 16.74 -2.99
N SER A 223 -10.39 15.65 -3.43
CA SER A 223 -11.85 15.57 -3.69
C SER A 223 -12.72 15.57 -2.42
N LEU A 224 -12.10 15.33 -1.25
CA LEU A 224 -12.79 15.36 0.05
C LEU A 224 -12.77 16.77 0.71
N GLY A 225 -12.07 17.74 0.11
CA GLY A 225 -11.80 19.06 0.71
C GLY A 225 -13.01 19.96 0.90
N ASP A 226 -14.09 19.75 0.17
CA ASP A 226 -15.25 20.64 0.20
C ASP A 226 -16.16 20.49 1.42
N ASN A 227 -15.90 19.54 2.32
CA ASN A 227 -16.70 19.34 3.54
C ASN A 227 -15.99 19.76 4.85
N LEU A 228 -14.86 20.44 4.79
CA LEU A 228 -14.11 20.87 5.98
C LEU A 228 -14.77 22.04 6.75
N ASN A 229 -15.85 22.63 6.23
CA ASN A 229 -16.61 23.71 6.86
C ASN A 229 -18.00 23.31 7.40
N GLY A 230 -18.18 22.05 7.74
CA GLY A 230 -19.38 21.59 8.43
C GLY A 230 -19.26 21.84 9.94
N ASN A 231 -19.91 22.88 10.44
CA ASN A 231 -20.11 23.36 11.81
C ASN A 231 -19.93 22.35 12.93
#